data_28e8f280a0be9402e8390c467c9ae959
#
_entry.id   28e8f280a0be9402e8390c467c9ae959
#
_cell.length_a   1.000
_cell.length_b   1.000
_cell.length_c   1.000
_cell.angle_alpha   90.00
_cell.angle_beta   90.00
_cell.angle_gamma   90.00
#
_symmetry.space_group_name_H-M   'P 1'
#
loop_
_entity.id
_entity.type
_entity.pdbx_description
1 polymer ?
#
loop_
_entity_poly.entity_id
_entity_poly.type
_entity_poly.pdbx_seq_one_letter_code
_entity_poly.pdbx_strand_id
1 'polypeptide(L)'
;MNDYSEDSVTRNLAELSERLKLTYAAVKEGIWDWDLRDNSLEWSDRFLDLLGLKRADFAPEVDSFFNRLHPDDQPAVRQALQDHVENGAPYNIKYRIRHERGHFVPVRALGQTLRGSDGKPVRMVGSVEDISDQ
;
A
#
# COMPACT_ATOMS: atom_id res chain seq x y z
N MET A 1 -1.10 37.80 8.28
CA MET A 1 -2.31 37.42 9.03
C MET A 1 -2.65 35.98 8.74
N ASN A 2 -2.81 35.22 9.76
CA ASN A 2 -3.13 33.78 9.60
C ASN A 2 -4.63 33.62 9.40
N ASP A 3 -5.01 32.98 8.30
CA ASP A 3 -6.39 32.66 8.04
C ASP A 3 -6.66 31.20 8.48
N TYR A 4 -7.17 31.06 9.69
CA TYR A 4 -7.51 29.76 10.28
C TYR A 4 -9.02 29.57 10.41
N SER A 5 -9.81 30.26 9.55
CA SER A 5 -11.24 30.03 9.53
C SER A 5 -11.57 28.59 9.16
N GLU A 6 -12.72 28.07 9.61
CA GLU A 6 -13.18 26.74 9.24
C GLU A 6 -13.25 26.58 7.71
N ASP A 7 -13.71 27.59 6.99
CA ASP A 7 -13.80 27.55 5.53
C ASP A 7 -12.42 27.43 4.88
N SER A 8 -11.41 28.12 5.43
CA SER A 8 -10.05 28.06 4.93
C SER A 8 -9.44 26.68 5.16
N VAL A 9 -9.62 26.11 6.36
CA VAL A 9 -9.12 24.77 6.68
C VAL A 9 -9.78 23.72 5.80
N THR A 10 -11.10 23.78 5.62
CA THR A 10 -11.85 22.85 4.78
C THR A 10 -11.35 22.91 3.33
N ARG A 11 -11.13 24.12 2.81
CA ARG A 11 -10.63 24.31 1.45
C ARG A 11 -9.24 23.74 1.28
N ASN A 12 -8.35 23.97 2.25
CA ASN A 12 -6.98 23.45 2.22
C ASN A 12 -6.96 21.92 2.25
N LEU A 13 -7.83 21.30 3.06
CA LEU A 13 -7.96 19.85 3.11
C LEU A 13 -8.47 19.29 1.78
N ALA A 14 -9.44 19.96 1.16
CA ALA A 14 -9.95 19.55 -0.15
C ALA A 14 -8.87 19.62 -1.23
N GLU A 15 -8.06 20.68 -1.23
CA GLU A 15 -6.94 20.81 -2.17
C GLU A 15 -5.88 19.74 -1.98
N LEU A 16 -5.54 19.43 -0.72
CA LEU A 16 -4.59 18.36 -0.41
C LEU A 16 -5.11 17.01 -0.89
N SER A 17 -6.38 16.72 -0.64
CA SER A 17 -7.01 15.48 -1.08
C SER A 17 -6.95 15.35 -2.61
N GLU A 18 -7.23 16.44 -3.33
CA GLU A 18 -7.18 16.46 -4.78
C GLU A 18 -5.76 16.23 -5.29
N ARG A 19 -4.76 16.85 -4.67
CA ARG A 19 -3.36 16.65 -5.02
C ARG A 19 -2.92 15.21 -4.81
N LEU A 20 -3.36 14.57 -3.73
CA LEU A 20 -3.05 13.17 -3.47
C LEU A 20 -3.65 12.26 -4.56
N LYS A 21 -4.90 12.51 -4.96
CA LYS A 21 -5.53 11.75 -6.04
C LYS A 21 -4.76 11.87 -7.35
N LEU A 22 -4.35 13.11 -7.69
CA LEU A 22 -3.57 13.35 -8.91
C LEU A 22 -2.21 12.68 -8.83
N THR A 23 -1.56 12.71 -7.68
CA THR A 23 -0.28 12.05 -7.47
C THR A 23 -0.40 10.54 -7.65
N TYR A 24 -1.42 9.91 -7.06
CA TYR A 24 -1.65 8.48 -7.22
C TYR A 24 -1.91 8.11 -8.69
N ALA A 25 -2.66 8.95 -9.40
CA ALA A 25 -2.94 8.71 -10.82
C ALA A 25 -1.69 8.84 -11.69
N ALA A 26 -0.72 9.66 -11.30
CA ALA A 26 0.51 9.90 -12.06
C ALA A 26 1.60 8.85 -11.80
N VAL A 27 1.51 8.12 -10.70
CA VAL A 27 2.52 7.11 -10.32
C VAL A 27 2.31 5.84 -11.12
N LYS A 28 3.38 5.33 -11.72
CA LYS A 28 3.34 4.10 -12.53
C LYS A 28 3.25 2.84 -11.70
N GLU A 29 3.80 2.88 -10.49
CA GLU A 29 3.73 1.75 -9.57
C GLU A 29 2.34 1.67 -8.96
N GLY A 30 1.99 0.48 -8.49
CA GLY A 30 0.84 0.31 -7.63
C GLY A 30 1.10 0.92 -6.26
N ILE A 31 0.06 1.38 -5.61
CA ILE A 31 0.15 1.91 -4.24
C ILE A 31 -0.72 1.03 -3.35
N TRP A 32 -0.20 0.73 -2.17
CA TRP A 32 -0.97 0.04 -1.14
C TRP A 32 -0.95 0.87 0.14
N ASP A 33 -2.05 0.81 0.86
CA ASP A 33 -2.28 1.59 2.08
C ASP A 33 -2.95 0.68 3.10
N TRP A 34 -2.21 0.33 4.16
CA TRP A 34 -2.64 -0.59 5.19
C TRP A 34 -2.87 0.15 6.50
N ASP A 35 -4.12 0.18 6.94
CA ASP A 35 -4.45 0.72 8.26
C ASP A 35 -4.20 -0.37 9.29
N LEU A 36 -3.18 -0.18 10.13
CA LEU A 36 -2.77 -1.19 11.11
C LEU A 36 -3.72 -1.28 12.30
N ARG A 37 -4.66 -0.35 12.41
CA ARG A 37 -5.62 -0.33 13.52
C ARG A 37 -6.77 -1.30 13.29
N ASP A 38 -7.19 -1.47 12.05
CA ASP A 38 -8.34 -2.34 11.69
C ASP A 38 -8.01 -3.37 10.63
N ASN A 39 -6.75 -3.41 10.14
CA ASN A 39 -6.28 -4.30 9.09
C ASN A 39 -6.98 -4.12 7.74
N SER A 40 -7.55 -2.94 7.51
CA SER A 40 -8.03 -2.61 6.17
C SER A 40 -6.85 -2.34 5.25
N LEU A 41 -6.96 -2.76 4.00
CA LEU A 41 -5.91 -2.63 3.00
C LEU A 41 -6.51 -2.13 1.70
N GLU A 42 -6.07 -0.95 1.28
CA GLU A 42 -6.50 -0.35 0.02
C GLU A 42 -5.40 -0.49 -1.03
N TRP A 43 -5.78 -0.82 -2.25
CA TRP A 43 -4.89 -0.86 -3.41
C TRP A 43 -5.34 0.19 -4.41
N SER A 44 -4.37 0.88 -5.03
CA SER A 44 -4.67 1.81 -6.12
C SER A 44 -5.19 1.06 -7.34
N ASP A 45 -5.84 1.77 -8.24
CA ASP A 45 -6.31 1.18 -9.50
C ASP A 45 -5.14 0.58 -10.29
N ARG A 46 -3.98 1.23 -10.27
CA ARG A 46 -2.78 0.72 -10.93
C ARG A 46 -2.36 -0.64 -10.38
N PHE A 47 -2.42 -0.83 -9.05
CA PHE A 47 -2.09 -2.12 -8.44
C PHE A 47 -3.08 -3.20 -8.90
N LEU A 48 -4.37 -2.87 -8.93
CA LEU A 48 -5.38 -3.81 -9.40
C LEU A 48 -5.16 -4.15 -10.87
N ASP A 49 -4.89 -3.15 -11.71
CA ASP A 49 -4.61 -3.36 -13.14
C ASP A 49 -3.40 -4.28 -13.36
N LEU A 50 -2.38 -4.11 -12.55
CA LEU A 50 -1.16 -4.91 -12.62
C LEU A 50 -1.47 -6.41 -12.45
N LEU A 51 -2.47 -6.73 -11.66
CA LEU A 51 -2.90 -8.10 -11.39
C LEU A 51 -4.15 -8.52 -12.16
N GLY A 52 -4.69 -7.64 -13.01
CA GLY A 52 -5.89 -7.93 -13.78
C GLY A 52 -7.15 -8.01 -12.93
N LEU A 53 -7.13 -7.40 -11.76
CA LEU A 53 -8.25 -7.45 -10.82
C LEU A 53 -9.17 -6.25 -10.98
N LYS A 54 -10.46 -6.48 -10.79
CA LYS A 54 -11.45 -5.43 -10.65
C LYS A 54 -11.63 -5.11 -9.17
N ARG A 55 -11.95 -3.88 -8.86
CA ARG A 55 -12.15 -3.47 -7.46
C ARG A 55 -13.19 -4.31 -6.74
N ALA A 56 -14.23 -4.73 -7.44
CA ALA A 56 -15.28 -5.59 -6.88
C ALA A 56 -14.77 -6.98 -6.49
N ASP A 57 -13.65 -7.43 -7.08
CA ASP A 57 -13.09 -8.77 -6.84
C ASP A 57 -12.05 -8.76 -5.72
N PHE A 58 -11.76 -7.60 -5.14
CA PHE A 58 -10.73 -7.45 -4.11
C PHE A 58 -11.36 -6.90 -2.83
N ALA A 59 -11.46 -7.74 -1.80
CA ALA A 59 -11.89 -7.28 -0.48
C ALA A 59 -10.74 -6.45 0.14
N PRO A 60 -11.03 -5.23 0.65
CA PRO A 60 -9.98 -4.34 1.15
C PRO A 60 -9.48 -4.75 2.54
N GLU A 61 -8.95 -5.95 2.63
CA GLU A 61 -8.48 -6.57 3.86
C GLU A 61 -7.09 -7.17 3.63
N VAL A 62 -6.27 -7.22 4.68
CA VAL A 62 -4.91 -7.73 4.59
C VAL A 62 -4.87 -9.20 4.16
N ASP A 63 -5.88 -10.00 4.53
CA ASP A 63 -5.93 -11.41 4.12
C ASP A 63 -6.05 -11.57 2.60
N SER A 64 -6.70 -10.62 1.92
CA SER A 64 -6.79 -10.65 0.46
C SER A 64 -5.43 -10.55 -0.20
N PHE A 65 -4.51 -9.82 0.42
CA PHE A 65 -3.13 -9.72 -0.04
C PHE A 65 -2.36 -11.03 0.21
N PHE A 66 -2.37 -11.52 1.46
CA PHE A 66 -1.61 -12.71 1.79
C PHE A 66 -2.09 -13.94 1.03
N ASN A 67 -3.39 -14.04 0.77
CA ASN A 67 -3.95 -15.16 0.01
C ASN A 67 -3.48 -15.18 -1.45
N ARG A 68 -3.02 -14.04 -1.98
CA ARG A 68 -2.49 -13.95 -3.35
C ARG A 68 -0.98 -14.10 -3.44
N LEU A 69 -0.28 -14.06 -2.32
CA LEU A 69 1.17 -14.29 -2.31
C LEU A 69 1.49 -15.74 -2.68
N HIS A 70 2.59 -15.93 -3.41
CA HIS A 70 3.13 -17.27 -3.60
C HIS A 70 3.39 -17.89 -2.22
N PRO A 71 2.97 -19.13 -1.97
CA PRO A 71 3.14 -19.74 -0.64
C PRO A 71 4.57 -19.73 -0.13
N ASP A 72 5.54 -19.93 -1.00
CA ASP A 72 6.95 -19.95 -0.63
C ASP A 72 7.46 -18.57 -0.18
N ASP A 73 6.79 -17.49 -0.58
CA ASP A 73 7.20 -16.13 -0.25
C ASP A 73 6.53 -15.59 1.02
N GLN A 74 5.45 -16.23 1.48
CA GLN A 74 4.70 -15.75 2.64
C GLN A 74 5.56 -15.59 3.90
N PRO A 75 6.39 -16.57 4.28
CA PRO A 75 7.20 -16.41 5.50
C PRO A 75 8.17 -15.22 5.41
N ALA A 76 8.80 -15.03 4.26
CA ALA A 76 9.75 -13.92 4.06
C ALA A 76 9.05 -12.57 4.12
N VAL A 77 7.85 -12.45 3.54
CA VAL A 77 7.09 -11.21 3.59
C VAL A 77 6.65 -10.89 5.01
N ARG A 78 6.15 -11.89 5.74
CA ARG A 78 5.76 -11.70 7.14
C ARG A 78 6.94 -11.26 8.00
N GLN A 79 8.12 -11.87 7.79
CA GLN A 79 9.32 -11.50 8.53
C GLN A 79 9.77 -10.09 8.19
N ALA A 80 9.75 -9.71 6.91
CA ALA A 80 10.13 -8.37 6.49
C ALA A 80 9.20 -7.30 7.07
N LEU A 81 7.90 -7.58 7.11
CA LEU A 81 6.92 -6.67 7.73
C LEU A 81 7.19 -6.51 9.23
N GLN A 82 7.44 -7.62 9.92
CA GLN A 82 7.72 -7.61 11.34
C GLN A 82 9.00 -6.84 11.64
N ASP A 83 10.08 -7.09 10.90
CA ASP A 83 11.36 -6.41 11.08
C ASP A 83 11.22 -4.91 10.85
N HIS A 84 10.43 -4.51 9.86
CA HIS A 84 10.21 -3.10 9.58
C HIS A 84 9.39 -2.43 10.68
N VAL A 85 8.26 -3.01 11.05
CA VAL A 85 7.34 -2.41 12.02
C VAL A 85 7.93 -2.41 13.43
N GLU A 86 8.58 -3.49 13.84
CA GLU A 86 9.09 -3.63 15.20
C GLU A 86 10.49 -3.06 15.38
N ASN A 87 11.36 -3.19 14.38
CA ASN A 87 12.79 -2.88 14.52
C ASN A 87 13.25 -1.72 13.63
N GLY A 88 12.36 -1.15 12.82
CA GLY A 88 12.69 -0.03 11.94
C GLY A 88 13.54 -0.40 10.73
N ALA A 89 13.68 -1.69 10.42
CA ALA A 89 14.40 -2.11 9.22
C ALA A 89 13.69 -1.58 7.97
N PRO A 90 14.44 -1.20 6.90
CA PRO A 90 13.79 -0.78 5.67
C PRO A 90 12.90 -1.89 5.11
N TYR A 91 11.70 -1.54 4.64
CA TYR A 91 10.84 -2.49 3.95
C TYR A 91 11.08 -2.37 2.45
N ASN A 92 11.82 -3.31 1.91
CA ASN A 92 12.18 -3.41 0.50
C ASN A 92 12.33 -4.89 0.19
N ILE A 93 11.31 -5.48 -0.42
CA ILE A 93 11.26 -6.93 -0.61
C ILE A 93 10.69 -7.27 -1.98
N LYS A 94 11.23 -8.33 -2.55
CA LYS A 94 10.69 -8.93 -3.78
C LYS A 94 9.83 -10.12 -3.39
N TYR A 95 8.68 -10.27 -4.06
CA TYR A 95 7.83 -11.45 -3.90
C TYR A 95 7.01 -11.67 -5.17
N ARG A 96 6.33 -12.80 -5.21
CA ARG A 96 5.46 -13.17 -6.32
C ARG A 96 4.01 -13.09 -5.86
N ILE A 97 3.18 -12.41 -6.66
CA ILE A 97 1.77 -12.22 -6.34
C ILE A 97 0.93 -12.69 -7.52
N ARG A 98 -0.19 -13.37 -7.22
CA ARG A 98 -0.99 -14.05 -8.23
C ARG A 98 -1.84 -13.07 -9.03
N HIS A 99 -1.68 -13.13 -10.34
CA HIS A 99 -2.55 -12.46 -11.31
C HIS A 99 -3.92 -13.15 -11.34
N GLU A 100 -4.93 -12.43 -11.76
CA GLU A 100 -6.29 -12.95 -11.93
C GLU A 100 -6.32 -14.21 -12.81
N ARG A 101 -5.45 -14.29 -13.82
CA ARG A 101 -5.34 -15.44 -14.72
C ARG A 101 -4.62 -16.63 -14.12
N GLY A 102 -4.11 -16.54 -12.90
CA GLY A 102 -3.50 -17.64 -12.17
C GLY A 102 -1.98 -17.69 -12.16
N HIS A 103 -1.29 -16.96 -13.03
CA HIS A 103 0.17 -16.90 -13.00
C HIS A 103 0.65 -15.91 -11.96
N PHE A 104 1.88 -16.05 -11.53
CA PHE A 104 2.49 -15.15 -10.56
C PHE A 104 3.26 -14.03 -11.24
N VAL A 105 3.12 -12.81 -10.72
CA VAL A 105 3.83 -11.63 -11.18
C VAL A 105 4.92 -11.31 -10.16
N PRO A 106 6.20 -11.25 -10.58
CA PRO A 106 7.26 -10.84 -9.67
C PRO A 106 7.22 -9.32 -9.46
N VAL A 107 7.26 -8.90 -8.21
CA VAL A 107 7.17 -7.48 -7.86
C VAL A 107 8.22 -7.13 -6.81
N ARG A 108 8.50 -5.83 -6.71
CA ARG A 108 9.26 -5.25 -5.60
C ARG A 108 8.35 -4.31 -4.85
N ALA A 109 8.27 -4.48 -3.53
CA ALA A 109 7.49 -3.62 -2.66
C ALA A 109 8.39 -2.80 -1.77
N LEU A 110 8.07 -1.51 -1.65
CA LEU A 110 8.69 -0.58 -0.72
C LEU A 110 7.61 -0.05 0.22
N GLY A 111 7.97 0.28 1.46
CA GLY A 111 6.98 0.78 2.39
C GLY A 111 7.56 1.63 3.51
N GLN A 112 6.69 2.43 4.10
CA GLN A 112 6.97 3.28 5.25
C GLN A 112 5.83 3.18 6.24
N THR A 113 6.16 3.24 7.53
CA THR A 113 5.18 3.18 8.60
C THR A 113 5.01 4.55 9.23
N LEU A 114 3.76 4.96 9.40
CA LEU A 114 3.40 6.14 10.18
C LEU A 114 3.08 5.71 11.60
N ARG A 115 3.58 6.47 12.57
CA ARG A 115 3.33 6.21 13.99
C ARG A 115 2.50 7.31 14.59
N GLY A 116 1.69 6.96 15.58
CA GLY A 116 0.92 7.93 16.34
C GLY A 116 1.80 8.66 17.36
N SER A 117 1.21 9.58 18.09
CA SER A 117 1.90 10.36 19.10
C SER A 117 2.46 9.50 20.24
N ASP A 118 1.88 8.32 20.46
CA ASP A 118 2.36 7.34 21.46
C ASP A 118 3.48 6.42 20.93
N GLY A 119 3.92 6.63 19.69
CA GLY A 119 4.94 5.83 19.05
C GLY A 119 4.44 4.52 18.44
N LYS A 120 3.16 4.19 18.58
CA LYS A 120 2.61 2.96 18.02
C LYS A 120 2.38 3.09 16.52
N PRO A 121 2.64 2.03 15.74
CA PRO A 121 2.37 2.06 14.31
C PRO A 121 0.86 2.12 14.05
N VAL A 122 0.43 3.05 13.19
CA VAL A 122 -0.98 3.24 12.87
C VAL A 122 -1.29 2.95 11.40
N ARG A 123 -0.31 3.15 10.51
CA ARG A 123 -0.53 3.00 9.07
C ARG A 123 0.78 2.69 8.37
N MET A 124 0.71 1.83 7.38
CA MET A 124 1.85 1.52 6.52
C MET A 124 1.43 1.76 5.07
N VAL A 125 2.22 2.54 4.35
CA VAL A 125 1.92 2.91 2.96
C VAL A 125 3.14 2.60 2.11
N GLY A 126 2.92 2.13 0.90
CA GLY A 126 4.02 1.82 0.04
C GLY A 126 3.66 1.69 -1.42
N SER A 127 4.66 1.29 -2.18
CA SER A 127 4.53 1.06 -3.61
C SER A 127 4.86 -0.38 -3.96
N VAL A 128 4.37 -0.80 -5.13
CA VAL A 128 4.73 -2.08 -5.71
C VAL A 128 5.04 -1.87 -7.19
N GLU A 129 6.16 -2.42 -7.63
CA GLU A 129 6.64 -2.32 -9.00
C GLU A 129 6.69 -3.70 -9.62
N ASP A 130 6.16 -3.84 -10.83
CA ASP A 130 6.30 -5.07 -11.61
C ASP A 130 7.74 -5.16 -12.11
N ILE A 131 8.45 -6.20 -11.72
CA ILE A 131 9.87 -6.40 -12.10
C ILE A 131 10.03 -7.54 -13.09
N SER A 132 8.99 -7.89 -13.83
CA SER A 132 9.04 -8.99 -14.80
C SER A 132 10.11 -8.78 -15.88
N ASP A 133 10.43 -7.54 -16.22
CA ASP A 133 11.39 -7.19 -17.26
C ASP A 133 12.83 -7.02 -16.76
N GLN A 134 13.08 -7.34 -15.50
CA GLN A 134 14.42 -7.23 -14.89
C GLN A 134 15.15 -8.55 -14.84
#